data_23556c2435cc97f5f20af7e21d070ad2
#
_entry.id   23556c2435cc97f5f20af7e21d070ad2
#
_cell.length_a   1.000
_cell.length_b   1.000
_cell.length_c   1.000
_cell.angle_alpha   90.00
_cell.angle_beta   90.00
_cell.angle_gamma   90.00
#
_symmetry.space_group_name_H-M   'P 1'
#
loop_
_entity.id
_entity.type
_entity.pdbx_description
1 polymer ?
#
loop_
_entity_poly.entity_id
_entity_poly.type
_entity_poly.pdbx_seq_one_letter_code
_entity_poly.pdbx_strand_id
1 'polypeptide(L)'
;VVLSKEGVPVIFHDTHIDTTTDVAKKFPGRRRADGRFYAIDFTVPELKQLNVSERFNPKTGKAAFPRRFPIGVGSFSIVTLEEEIQFIQHLNRSTGRNVGIYPELKAPFWHLKEGQDLASKVLTVLQAYGYNAKDDACIIQCFELAEIIRLRGELGWKGKLVMLLGARSKGPGDTDFTYLQTDAGLADLAKLVDGIGPPISSVVTGKSPAERKVTDLAARAHKAGLVSHPYTLRADELPKCVTSVDDLLRVLFDEAKVDGLFTDFPDLCVRHPRK
;
A
#
# COMPACT_ATOMS: atom_id res chain seq x y z
N VAL A 1 -5.76 0.39 -3.82
CA VAL A 1 -6.98 0.67 -4.60
C VAL A 1 -7.07 -0.30 -5.76
N VAL A 2 -8.25 -0.86 -6.00
CA VAL A 2 -8.60 -1.72 -7.15
C VAL A 2 -9.90 -1.22 -7.77
N LEU A 3 -10.32 -1.79 -8.91
CA LEU A 3 -11.57 -1.39 -9.58
C LEU A 3 -12.70 -2.40 -9.36
N SER A 4 -13.92 -1.89 -9.27
CA SER A 4 -15.16 -2.65 -9.42
C SER A 4 -15.44 -2.97 -10.89
N LYS A 5 -16.50 -3.73 -11.14
CA LYS A 5 -16.95 -4.11 -12.50
C LYS A 5 -17.27 -2.90 -13.39
N GLU A 6 -17.86 -1.87 -12.83
CA GLU A 6 -18.19 -0.62 -13.52
C GLU A 6 -17.03 0.41 -13.54
N GLY A 7 -15.86 0.04 -13.07
CA GLY A 7 -14.66 0.89 -13.07
C GLY A 7 -14.63 1.94 -11.95
N VAL A 8 -15.35 1.71 -10.87
CA VAL A 8 -15.27 2.57 -9.68
C VAL A 8 -14.09 2.15 -8.81
N PRO A 9 -13.15 3.07 -8.44
CA PRO A 9 -12.08 2.78 -7.51
C PRO A 9 -12.61 2.42 -6.12
N VAL A 10 -12.24 1.26 -5.59
CA VAL A 10 -12.61 0.78 -4.25
C VAL A 10 -11.36 0.56 -3.40
N ILE A 11 -11.51 0.78 -2.09
CA ILE A 11 -10.42 0.60 -1.13
C ILE A 11 -10.30 -0.88 -0.80
N PHE A 12 -9.33 -1.53 -1.42
CA PHE A 12 -9.02 -2.92 -1.16
C PHE A 12 -7.54 -3.20 -1.46
N HIS A 13 -6.92 -4.11 -0.69
CA HIS A 13 -5.48 -4.36 -0.82
C HIS A 13 -5.14 -5.24 -2.01
N ASP A 14 -5.88 -6.32 -2.24
CA ASP A 14 -5.60 -7.30 -3.30
C ASP A 14 -6.59 -7.15 -4.45
N THR A 15 -6.23 -7.60 -5.65
CA THR A 15 -7.18 -7.72 -6.77
C THR A 15 -8.27 -8.74 -6.50
N HIS A 16 -7.95 -9.79 -5.71
CA HIS A 16 -8.88 -10.82 -5.28
C HIS A 16 -9.44 -10.55 -3.87
N ILE A 17 -10.69 -10.94 -3.63
CA ILE A 17 -11.44 -10.60 -2.42
C ILE A 17 -11.78 -11.81 -1.52
N ASP A 18 -11.41 -13.01 -1.91
CA ASP A 18 -11.78 -14.27 -1.25
C ASP A 18 -10.99 -14.60 0.02
N THR A 19 -9.92 -13.87 0.32
CA THR A 19 -9.09 -14.08 1.52
C THR A 19 -9.41 -13.16 2.68
N THR A 20 -10.27 -12.17 2.46
CA THR A 20 -10.62 -11.14 3.44
C THR A 20 -12.11 -10.77 3.42
N THR A 21 -12.95 -11.55 2.71
CA THR A 21 -14.40 -11.35 2.67
C THR A 21 -15.15 -12.68 2.65
N ASP A 22 -16.45 -12.61 2.91
CA ASP A 22 -17.38 -13.73 2.80
C ASP A 22 -17.93 -13.97 1.38
N VAL A 23 -17.24 -13.51 0.34
CA VAL A 23 -17.68 -13.57 -1.07
C VAL A 23 -18.01 -14.98 -1.53
N ALA A 24 -17.22 -15.96 -1.14
CA ALA A 24 -17.45 -17.37 -1.51
C ALA A 24 -18.79 -17.90 -0.96
N LYS A 25 -19.27 -17.36 0.17
CA LYS A 25 -20.58 -17.69 0.75
C LYS A 25 -21.71 -16.95 0.05
N LYS A 26 -21.53 -15.66 -0.22
CA LYS A 26 -22.59 -14.80 -0.78
C LYS A 26 -22.76 -14.95 -2.29
N PHE A 27 -21.68 -15.19 -3.01
CA PHE A 27 -21.67 -15.31 -4.48
C PHE A 27 -20.92 -16.56 -4.98
N PRO A 28 -21.29 -17.78 -4.57
CA PRO A 28 -20.53 -19.01 -4.86
C PRO A 28 -20.35 -19.27 -6.36
N GLY A 29 -21.29 -18.86 -7.19
CA GLY A 29 -21.26 -19.01 -8.65
C GLY A 29 -20.38 -18.00 -9.40
N ARG A 30 -19.78 -17.02 -8.71
CA ARG A 30 -18.98 -15.94 -9.34
C ARG A 30 -17.47 -16.22 -9.30
N ARG A 31 -17.08 -17.44 -8.96
CA ARG A 31 -15.68 -17.88 -8.91
C ARG A 31 -15.13 -18.01 -10.33
N ARG A 32 -13.95 -17.43 -10.59
CA ARG A 32 -13.22 -17.64 -11.84
C ARG A 32 -12.62 -19.05 -11.92
N ALA A 33 -12.17 -19.46 -13.11
CA ALA A 33 -11.58 -20.78 -13.37
C ALA A 33 -10.36 -21.11 -12.51
N ASP A 34 -9.60 -20.10 -12.09
CA ASP A 34 -8.46 -20.23 -11.16
C ASP A 34 -8.86 -20.46 -9.70
N GLY A 35 -10.15 -20.49 -9.42
CA GLY A 35 -10.70 -20.71 -8.08
C GLY A 35 -10.80 -19.44 -7.23
N ARG A 36 -10.53 -18.25 -7.78
CA ARG A 36 -10.53 -16.97 -7.06
C ARG A 36 -11.76 -16.12 -7.38
N PHE A 37 -11.96 -15.09 -6.57
CA PHE A 37 -12.95 -14.05 -6.77
C PHE A 37 -12.23 -12.70 -6.86
N TYR A 38 -12.50 -11.92 -7.89
CA TYR A 38 -11.83 -10.67 -8.16
C TYR A 38 -12.78 -9.48 -8.00
N ALA A 39 -12.30 -8.39 -7.39
CA ALA A 39 -13.13 -7.19 -7.18
C ALA A 39 -13.75 -6.67 -8.49
N ILE A 40 -13.00 -6.74 -9.59
CA ILE A 40 -13.41 -6.28 -10.93
C ILE A 40 -14.60 -7.05 -11.51
N ASP A 41 -14.98 -8.20 -10.97
CA ASP A 41 -16.12 -8.97 -11.41
C ASP A 41 -17.43 -8.53 -10.73
N PHE A 42 -17.37 -7.69 -9.70
CA PHE A 42 -18.50 -7.28 -8.86
C PHE A 42 -18.76 -5.79 -8.97
N THR A 43 -20.05 -5.44 -9.02
CA THR A 43 -20.51 -4.04 -8.93
C THR A 43 -20.29 -3.50 -7.51
N VAL A 44 -20.25 -2.15 -7.35
CA VAL A 44 -20.14 -1.53 -6.02
C VAL A 44 -21.27 -1.98 -5.08
N PRO A 45 -22.55 -2.05 -5.51
CA PRO A 45 -23.62 -2.58 -4.65
C PRO A 45 -23.40 -4.04 -4.21
N GLU A 46 -22.81 -4.90 -5.07
CA GLU A 46 -22.44 -6.27 -4.71
C GLU A 46 -21.28 -6.30 -3.71
N LEU A 47 -20.22 -5.50 -3.95
CA LEU A 47 -19.07 -5.38 -3.05
C LEU A 47 -19.49 -4.88 -1.66
N LYS A 48 -20.41 -3.93 -1.57
CA LYS A 48 -20.94 -3.41 -0.31
C LYS A 48 -21.79 -4.41 0.49
N GLN A 49 -22.26 -5.48 -0.13
CA GLN A 49 -22.92 -6.56 0.58
C GLN A 49 -21.94 -7.48 1.34
N LEU A 50 -20.65 -7.45 0.97
CA LEU A 50 -19.65 -8.34 1.56
C LEU A 50 -19.27 -7.87 2.97
N ASN A 51 -19.10 -8.85 3.88
CA ASN A 51 -18.45 -8.60 5.16
C ASN A 51 -16.95 -8.74 5.00
N VAL A 52 -16.23 -7.66 5.28
CA VAL A 52 -14.77 -7.65 5.32
C VAL A 52 -14.29 -8.17 6.68
N SER A 53 -13.21 -8.93 6.67
CA SER A 53 -12.59 -9.47 7.87
C SER A 53 -11.07 -9.44 7.76
N GLU A 54 -10.37 -9.80 8.84
CA GLU A 54 -8.96 -10.13 8.80
C GLU A 54 -8.69 -11.27 7.81
N ARG A 55 -7.46 -11.31 7.29
CA ARG A 55 -7.04 -12.32 6.30
C ARG A 55 -7.14 -13.74 6.85
N PHE A 56 -7.65 -14.65 6.05
CA PHE A 56 -7.76 -16.06 6.36
C PHE A 56 -7.41 -16.93 5.16
N ASN A 57 -7.13 -18.20 5.43
CA ASN A 57 -6.95 -19.21 4.40
C ASN A 57 -8.33 -19.67 3.91
N PRO A 58 -8.73 -19.47 2.65
CA PRO A 58 -10.07 -19.78 2.16
C PRO A 58 -10.38 -21.30 2.12
N LYS A 59 -9.34 -22.16 2.16
CA LYS A 59 -9.52 -23.62 2.19
C LYS A 59 -9.77 -24.16 3.60
N THR A 60 -9.15 -23.56 4.61
CA THR A 60 -9.20 -24.05 6.00
C THR A 60 -10.01 -23.15 6.94
N GLY A 61 -10.35 -21.93 6.53
CA GLY A 61 -10.99 -20.92 7.37
C GLY A 61 -10.09 -20.33 8.46
N LYS A 62 -8.83 -20.76 8.57
CA LYS A 62 -7.92 -20.32 9.65
C LYS A 62 -7.44 -18.88 9.39
N ALA A 63 -7.48 -18.04 10.44
CA ALA A 63 -6.94 -16.68 10.42
C ALA A 63 -5.43 -16.70 10.12
N ALA A 64 -4.97 -15.77 9.27
CA ALA A 64 -3.55 -15.52 9.05
C ALA A 64 -2.91 -14.88 10.30
N PHE A 65 -3.67 -14.01 10.98
CA PHE A 65 -3.26 -13.31 12.20
C PHE A 65 -4.25 -13.62 13.35
N PRO A 66 -4.08 -14.74 14.08
CA PRO A 66 -5.09 -15.23 15.05
C PRO A 66 -5.33 -14.31 16.25
N ARG A 67 -4.42 -13.35 16.51
CA ARG A 67 -4.51 -12.40 17.62
C ARG A 67 -5.18 -11.08 17.24
N ARG A 68 -5.54 -10.88 15.96
CA ARG A 68 -6.28 -9.72 15.48
C ARG A 68 -7.79 -9.94 15.64
N PHE A 69 -8.59 -9.03 15.08
CA PHE A 69 -10.04 -9.09 15.16
C PHE A 69 -10.58 -10.42 14.58
N PRO A 70 -11.52 -11.11 15.27
CA PRO A 70 -11.98 -12.43 14.85
C PRO A 70 -12.68 -12.42 13.49
N ILE A 71 -12.43 -13.47 12.68
CA ILE A 71 -13.04 -13.65 11.37
C ILE A 71 -14.56 -13.84 11.52
N GLY A 72 -15.35 -13.17 10.69
CA GLY A 72 -16.81 -13.32 10.65
C GLY A 72 -17.56 -12.63 11.78
N VAL A 73 -16.87 -11.93 12.67
CA VAL A 73 -17.45 -11.08 13.71
C VAL A 73 -17.35 -9.63 13.28
N GLY A 74 -18.46 -8.93 13.20
CA GLY A 74 -18.52 -7.54 12.73
C GLY A 74 -19.12 -7.39 11.34
N SER A 75 -19.38 -6.16 10.96
CA SER A 75 -20.09 -5.76 9.72
C SER A 75 -19.32 -4.68 8.97
N PHE A 76 -18.03 -4.92 8.72
CA PHE A 76 -17.22 -4.01 7.91
C PHE A 76 -17.50 -4.23 6.44
N SER A 77 -17.65 -3.16 5.67
CA SER A 77 -17.91 -3.21 4.23
C SER A 77 -16.76 -2.61 3.42
N ILE A 78 -16.69 -2.94 2.13
CA ILE A 78 -15.79 -2.29 1.18
C ILE A 78 -16.35 -0.91 0.88
N VAL A 79 -15.50 0.12 0.94
CA VAL A 79 -15.82 1.50 0.59
C VAL A 79 -15.16 1.89 -0.73
N THR A 80 -15.74 2.88 -1.43
CA THR A 80 -15.11 3.47 -2.60
C THR A 80 -13.99 4.42 -2.19
N LEU A 81 -13.07 4.73 -3.10
CA LEU A 81 -12.05 5.75 -2.87
C LEU A 81 -12.68 7.12 -2.57
N GLU A 82 -13.78 7.44 -3.24
CA GLU A 82 -14.54 8.66 -3.01
C GLU A 82 -15.09 8.75 -1.57
N GLU A 83 -15.73 7.70 -1.10
CA GLU A 83 -16.26 7.63 0.28
C GLU A 83 -15.15 7.78 1.33
N GLU A 84 -14.00 7.13 1.10
CA GLU A 84 -12.85 7.25 2.01
C GLU A 84 -12.28 8.66 2.04
N ILE A 85 -12.13 9.32 0.88
CA ILE A 85 -11.68 10.70 0.80
C ILE A 85 -12.64 11.64 1.53
N GLN A 86 -13.94 11.50 1.30
CA GLN A 86 -14.97 12.28 1.99
C GLN A 86 -14.86 12.10 3.50
N PHE A 87 -14.73 10.87 3.97
CA PHE A 87 -14.58 10.56 5.38
C PHE A 87 -13.35 11.25 6.00
N ILE A 88 -12.17 11.13 5.35
CA ILE A 88 -10.93 11.76 5.84
C ILE A 88 -11.04 13.29 5.83
N GLN A 89 -11.57 13.89 4.75
CA GLN A 89 -11.74 15.34 4.67
C GLN A 89 -12.74 15.88 5.73
N HIS A 90 -13.81 15.15 6.02
CA HIS A 90 -14.75 15.52 7.08
C HIS A 90 -14.12 15.41 8.48
N LEU A 91 -13.34 14.35 8.73
CA LEU A 91 -12.58 14.23 9.98
C LEU A 91 -11.55 15.36 10.12
N ASN A 92 -10.86 15.71 9.05
CA ASN A 92 -9.93 16.84 9.08
C ASN A 92 -10.62 18.15 9.49
N ARG A 93 -11.80 18.44 8.91
CA ARG A 93 -12.60 19.62 9.30
C ARG A 93 -13.03 19.59 10.76
N SER A 94 -13.57 18.48 11.22
CA SER A 94 -14.12 18.36 12.58
C SER A 94 -13.05 18.37 13.67
N THR A 95 -11.83 17.92 13.34
CA THR A 95 -10.72 17.82 14.30
C THR A 95 -9.67 18.93 14.16
N GLY A 96 -9.80 19.81 13.15
CA GLY A 96 -8.79 20.83 12.84
C GLY A 96 -7.44 20.24 12.37
N ARG A 97 -7.46 19.00 11.86
CA ARG A 97 -6.25 18.31 11.36
C ARG A 97 -6.16 18.39 9.85
N ASN A 98 -4.97 18.05 9.32
CA ASN A 98 -4.73 17.90 7.88
C ASN A 98 -4.03 16.55 7.63
N VAL A 99 -4.76 15.47 7.88
CA VAL A 99 -4.28 14.10 7.60
C VAL A 99 -4.39 13.85 6.10
N GLY A 100 -3.29 13.43 5.49
CA GLY A 100 -3.24 13.11 4.06
C GLY A 100 -3.73 11.69 3.74
N ILE A 101 -3.80 11.41 2.43
CA ILE A 101 -4.10 10.08 1.89
C ILE A 101 -2.89 9.52 1.15
N TYR A 102 -2.78 8.19 1.12
CA TYR A 102 -1.65 7.52 0.49
C TYR A 102 -2.11 6.28 -0.31
N PRO A 103 -2.89 6.49 -1.41
CA PRO A 103 -3.42 5.38 -2.19
C PRO A 103 -2.33 4.61 -2.94
N GLU A 104 -2.39 3.28 -2.86
CA GLU A 104 -1.62 2.38 -3.73
C GLU A 104 -2.45 2.00 -4.95
N LEU A 105 -1.89 2.17 -6.15
CA LEU A 105 -2.42 1.59 -7.38
C LEU A 105 -2.05 0.11 -7.43
N LYS A 106 -3.01 -0.76 -7.16
CA LYS A 106 -2.76 -2.20 -7.06
C LYS A 106 -2.83 -2.88 -8.42
N ALA A 107 -1.69 -3.38 -8.88
CA ALA A 107 -1.57 -4.13 -10.13
C ALA A 107 -2.22 -3.42 -11.36
N PRO A 108 -1.84 -2.17 -11.69
CA PRO A 108 -2.44 -1.41 -12.79
C PRO A 108 -2.33 -2.12 -14.14
N PHE A 109 -1.21 -2.78 -14.44
CA PHE A 109 -1.04 -3.56 -15.66
C PHE A 109 -2.03 -4.74 -15.77
N TRP A 110 -2.34 -5.38 -14.64
CA TRP A 110 -3.37 -6.42 -14.60
C TRP A 110 -4.75 -5.82 -14.91
N HIS A 111 -5.10 -4.68 -14.33
CA HIS A 111 -6.37 -3.99 -14.63
C HIS A 111 -6.48 -3.60 -16.11
N LEU A 112 -5.38 -3.13 -16.72
CA LEU A 112 -5.37 -2.84 -18.16
C LEU A 112 -5.62 -4.09 -19.01
N LYS A 113 -5.07 -5.25 -18.63
CA LYS A 113 -5.37 -6.54 -19.28
C LYS A 113 -6.83 -6.98 -19.11
N GLU A 114 -7.45 -6.61 -18.00
CA GLU A 114 -8.89 -6.81 -17.76
C GLU A 114 -9.75 -5.73 -18.46
N GLY A 115 -9.17 -4.86 -19.28
CA GLY A 115 -9.85 -3.83 -20.05
C GLY A 115 -10.21 -2.56 -19.27
N GLN A 116 -9.61 -2.34 -18.10
CA GLN A 116 -9.89 -1.17 -17.25
C GLN A 116 -8.61 -0.42 -16.85
N ASP A 117 -8.64 0.91 -16.96
CA ASP A 117 -7.53 1.79 -16.59
C ASP A 117 -7.67 2.27 -15.14
N LEU A 118 -6.99 1.58 -14.22
CA LEU A 118 -7.01 1.90 -12.78
C LEU A 118 -6.50 3.31 -12.51
N ALA A 119 -5.36 3.69 -13.08
CA ALA A 119 -4.75 4.98 -12.78
C ALA A 119 -5.61 6.15 -13.24
N SER A 120 -6.10 6.13 -14.47
CA SER A 120 -6.99 7.19 -14.99
C SER A 120 -8.25 7.35 -14.12
N LYS A 121 -8.85 6.24 -13.67
CA LYS A 121 -10.03 6.28 -12.80
C LYS A 121 -9.71 6.85 -11.42
N VAL A 122 -8.58 6.45 -10.82
CA VAL A 122 -8.13 6.98 -9.53
C VAL A 122 -7.81 8.47 -9.63
N LEU A 123 -7.08 8.91 -10.67
CA LEU A 123 -6.76 10.33 -10.88
C LEU A 123 -8.01 11.19 -11.05
N THR A 124 -9.03 10.70 -11.75
CA THR A 124 -10.32 11.39 -11.90
C THR A 124 -10.94 11.68 -10.53
N VAL A 125 -10.96 10.67 -9.63
CA VAL A 125 -11.50 10.86 -8.27
C VAL A 125 -10.62 11.82 -7.49
N LEU A 126 -9.30 11.65 -7.47
CA LEU A 126 -8.39 12.51 -6.73
C LEU A 126 -8.52 13.97 -7.13
N GLN A 127 -8.57 14.25 -8.43
CA GLN A 127 -8.72 15.61 -8.97
C GLN A 127 -10.06 16.23 -8.58
N ALA A 128 -11.15 15.48 -8.62
CA ALA A 128 -12.48 15.96 -8.20
C ALA A 128 -12.51 16.38 -6.71
N TYR A 129 -11.63 15.81 -5.89
CA TYR A 129 -11.50 16.13 -4.45
C TYR A 129 -10.34 17.05 -4.11
N GLY A 130 -9.75 17.72 -5.13
CA GLY A 130 -8.74 18.74 -4.96
C GLY A 130 -7.31 18.25 -4.79
N TYR A 131 -7.02 16.98 -5.12
CA TYR A 131 -5.66 16.43 -5.10
C TYR A 131 -5.07 16.41 -6.52
N ASN A 132 -4.16 17.32 -6.83
CA ASN A 132 -3.49 17.38 -8.14
C ASN A 132 -2.10 18.04 -8.10
N ALA A 133 -1.76 18.71 -7.01
CA ALA A 133 -0.52 19.46 -6.86
C ALA A 133 0.47 18.77 -5.91
N LYS A 134 1.74 19.17 -5.98
CA LYS A 134 2.81 18.60 -5.15
C LYS A 134 2.62 18.89 -3.66
N ASP A 135 2.00 20.02 -3.33
CA ASP A 135 1.76 20.42 -1.93
C ASP A 135 0.50 19.81 -1.32
N ASP A 136 -0.32 19.12 -2.12
CA ASP A 136 -1.50 18.45 -1.62
C ASP A 136 -1.11 17.31 -0.66
N ALA A 137 -1.98 17.06 0.32
CA ALA A 137 -1.81 15.98 1.30
C ALA A 137 -2.18 14.61 0.70
N CYS A 138 -1.60 14.30 -0.46
CA CYS A 138 -1.84 13.05 -1.20
C CYS A 138 -0.52 12.54 -1.79
N ILE A 139 -0.23 11.24 -1.58
CA ILE A 139 0.90 10.56 -2.19
C ILE A 139 0.39 9.30 -2.88
N ILE A 140 0.59 9.16 -4.17
CA ILE A 140 0.30 7.92 -4.89
C ILE A 140 1.52 6.99 -4.82
N GLN A 141 1.29 5.69 -4.64
CA GLN A 141 2.35 4.68 -4.67
C GLN A 141 2.00 3.52 -5.58
N CYS A 142 3.03 2.91 -6.17
CA CYS A 142 2.88 1.77 -7.08
C CYS A 142 4.15 0.92 -7.11
N PHE A 143 3.99 -0.40 -7.34
CA PHE A 143 5.08 -1.34 -7.57
C PHE A 143 5.53 -1.43 -9.02
N GLU A 144 4.79 -0.86 -9.96
CA GLU A 144 5.04 -0.97 -11.40
C GLU A 144 5.73 0.30 -11.93
N LEU A 145 7.01 0.20 -12.29
CA LEU A 145 7.78 1.33 -12.79
C LEU A 145 7.15 1.92 -14.07
N ALA A 146 6.65 1.06 -14.96
CA ALA A 146 5.97 1.51 -16.17
C ALA A 146 4.77 2.41 -15.87
N GLU A 147 4.00 2.10 -14.79
CA GLU A 147 2.87 2.93 -14.38
C GLU A 147 3.33 4.26 -13.73
N ILE A 148 4.43 4.24 -12.96
CA ILE A 148 5.03 5.49 -12.45
C ILE A 148 5.43 6.43 -13.60
N ILE A 149 6.07 5.88 -14.63
CA ILE A 149 6.44 6.65 -15.84
C ILE A 149 5.19 7.19 -16.55
N ARG A 150 4.16 6.36 -16.69
CA ARG A 150 2.89 6.72 -17.32
C ARG A 150 2.17 7.83 -16.53
N LEU A 151 2.13 7.73 -15.20
CA LEU A 151 1.53 8.76 -14.33
C LEU A 151 2.19 10.14 -14.55
N ARG A 152 3.53 10.20 -14.63
CA ARG A 152 4.24 11.47 -14.86
C ARG A 152 4.11 11.97 -16.29
N GLY A 153 4.32 11.10 -17.27
CA GLY A 153 4.40 11.48 -18.69
C GLY A 153 3.03 11.60 -19.34
N GLU A 154 2.30 10.50 -19.48
CA GLU A 154 1.05 10.44 -20.23
C GLU A 154 -0.13 11.05 -19.47
N LEU A 155 -0.28 10.69 -18.18
CA LEU A 155 -1.40 11.13 -17.36
C LEU A 155 -1.17 12.49 -16.68
N GLY A 156 0.05 13.02 -16.73
CA GLY A 156 0.38 14.37 -16.27
C GLY A 156 0.21 14.61 -14.77
N TRP A 157 0.27 13.57 -13.95
CA TRP A 157 0.14 13.70 -12.48
C TRP A 157 1.24 14.57 -11.90
N LYS A 158 0.89 15.63 -11.19
CA LYS A 158 1.83 16.61 -10.60
C LYS A 158 2.03 16.42 -9.09
N GLY A 159 1.16 15.66 -8.43
CA GLY A 159 1.25 15.37 -7.00
C GLY A 159 2.44 14.45 -6.65
N LYS A 160 2.60 14.14 -5.37
CA LYS A 160 3.68 13.26 -4.90
C LYS A 160 3.48 11.82 -5.39
N LEU A 161 4.61 11.18 -5.76
CA LEU A 161 4.69 9.77 -6.13
C LEU A 161 5.76 9.06 -5.32
N VAL A 162 5.49 7.80 -4.95
CA VAL A 162 6.45 6.90 -4.32
C VAL A 162 6.52 5.61 -5.12
N MET A 163 7.75 5.19 -5.45
CA MET A 163 8.02 3.89 -6.04
C MET A 163 8.13 2.85 -4.93
N LEU A 164 7.22 1.88 -4.92
CA LEU A 164 7.32 0.73 -4.01
C LEU A 164 8.36 -0.25 -4.54
N LEU A 165 9.25 -0.70 -3.65
CA LEU A 165 10.29 -1.67 -3.96
C LEU A 165 9.91 -3.04 -3.38
N GLY A 166 10.07 -4.10 -4.16
CA GLY A 166 9.82 -5.46 -3.70
C GLY A 166 11.05 -6.10 -3.07
N ALA A 167 10.83 -7.13 -2.24
CA ALA A 167 11.91 -7.95 -1.68
C ALA A 167 12.52 -8.92 -2.72
N ARG A 168 11.86 -9.17 -3.84
CA ARG A 168 12.35 -10.00 -4.94
C ARG A 168 13.09 -9.13 -5.96
N SER A 169 13.95 -9.76 -6.78
CA SER A 169 14.70 -9.04 -7.83
C SER A 169 13.80 -8.42 -8.90
N LYS A 170 12.74 -9.11 -9.29
CA LYS A 170 11.77 -8.64 -10.29
C LYS A 170 10.37 -8.55 -9.71
N GLY A 171 9.64 -7.54 -10.14
CA GLY A 171 8.28 -7.23 -9.77
C GLY A 171 7.30 -7.26 -10.93
N PRO A 172 6.04 -6.82 -10.70
CA PRO A 172 5.05 -6.68 -11.74
C PRO A 172 5.51 -5.75 -12.86
N GLY A 173 5.05 -6.01 -14.10
CA GLY A 173 5.40 -5.20 -15.26
C GLY A 173 6.90 -5.16 -15.57
N ASP A 174 7.61 -6.28 -15.31
CA ASP A 174 9.07 -6.41 -15.51
C ASP A 174 9.94 -5.40 -14.72
N THR A 175 9.38 -4.81 -13.64
CA THR A 175 10.11 -3.89 -12.77
C THR A 175 11.32 -4.57 -12.14
N ASP A 176 12.53 -4.05 -12.39
CA ASP A 176 13.77 -4.57 -11.82
C ASP A 176 14.09 -3.89 -10.48
N PHE A 177 13.61 -4.47 -9.38
CA PHE A 177 13.85 -3.94 -8.04
C PHE A 177 15.33 -4.03 -7.60
N THR A 178 16.13 -4.91 -8.20
CA THR A 178 17.57 -4.97 -7.93
C THR A 178 18.26 -3.73 -8.47
N TYR A 179 17.96 -3.37 -9.72
CA TYR A 179 18.48 -2.14 -10.33
C TYR A 179 18.00 -0.89 -9.57
N LEU A 180 16.70 -0.80 -9.26
CA LEU A 180 16.14 0.37 -8.60
C LEU A 180 16.72 0.64 -7.20
N GLN A 181 17.34 -0.34 -6.56
CA GLN A 181 18.03 -0.20 -5.27
C GLN A 181 19.52 0.16 -5.43
N THR A 182 20.05 0.28 -6.65
CA THR A 182 21.41 0.80 -6.89
C THR A 182 21.43 2.33 -6.87
N ASP A 183 22.63 2.94 -6.75
CA ASP A 183 22.76 4.41 -6.82
C ASP A 183 22.26 4.97 -8.16
N ALA A 184 22.54 4.26 -9.28
CA ALA A 184 22.05 4.63 -10.59
C ALA A 184 20.52 4.54 -10.67
N GLY A 185 19.93 3.45 -10.17
CA GLY A 185 18.47 3.28 -10.15
C GLY A 185 17.77 4.30 -9.26
N LEU A 186 18.33 4.65 -8.10
CA LEU A 186 17.82 5.71 -7.23
C LEU A 186 17.89 7.09 -7.92
N ALA A 187 18.99 7.39 -8.63
CA ALA A 187 19.12 8.61 -9.40
C ALA A 187 18.11 8.69 -10.56
N ASP A 188 17.80 7.57 -11.21
CA ASP A 188 16.75 7.53 -12.25
C ASP A 188 15.35 7.68 -11.62
N LEU A 189 15.08 7.06 -10.48
CA LEU A 189 13.82 7.24 -9.76
C LEU A 189 13.60 8.70 -9.32
N ALA A 190 14.65 9.40 -8.88
CA ALA A 190 14.55 10.79 -8.44
C ALA A 190 14.06 11.77 -9.52
N LYS A 191 14.15 11.38 -10.80
CA LYS A 191 13.57 12.15 -11.93
C LYS A 191 12.05 11.98 -12.05
N LEU A 192 11.48 10.96 -11.42
CA LEU A 192 10.09 10.55 -11.58
C LEU A 192 9.27 10.64 -10.29
N VAL A 193 9.88 10.31 -9.15
CA VAL A 193 9.18 10.14 -7.87
C VAL A 193 9.79 11.01 -6.77
N ASP A 194 9.06 11.17 -5.69
CA ASP A 194 9.46 11.93 -4.51
C ASP A 194 10.08 11.02 -3.43
N GLY A 195 9.88 9.72 -3.53
CA GLY A 195 10.39 8.78 -2.56
C GLY A 195 10.31 7.32 -2.98
N ILE A 196 10.84 6.47 -2.12
CA ILE A 196 10.77 5.01 -2.23
C ILE A 196 10.03 4.41 -1.04
N GLY A 197 9.30 3.31 -1.28
CA GLY A 197 8.69 2.47 -0.25
C GLY A 197 9.33 1.07 -0.28
N PRO A 198 10.46 0.85 0.42
CA PRO A 198 11.09 -0.46 0.48
C PRO A 198 10.41 -1.37 1.53
N PRO A 199 10.47 -2.70 1.41
CA PRO A 199 10.13 -3.57 2.54
C PRO A 199 11.10 -3.32 3.70
N ILE A 200 10.64 -3.45 4.95
CA ILE A 200 11.49 -3.29 6.14
C ILE A 200 12.75 -4.17 6.05
N SER A 201 12.63 -5.36 5.45
CA SER A 201 13.76 -6.28 5.24
C SER A 201 14.85 -5.76 4.31
N SER A 202 14.59 -4.71 3.52
CA SER A 202 15.62 -4.01 2.73
C SER A 202 16.31 -2.88 3.51
N VAL A 203 15.76 -2.49 4.67
CA VAL A 203 16.32 -1.44 5.53
C VAL A 203 17.04 -2.04 6.75
N VAL A 204 16.45 -3.08 7.34
CA VAL A 204 16.99 -3.77 8.53
C VAL A 204 17.02 -5.26 8.26
N THR A 205 18.18 -5.88 8.43
CA THR A 205 18.41 -7.32 8.19
C THR A 205 19.02 -7.99 9.43
N GLY A 206 18.95 -9.31 9.48
CA GLY A 206 19.54 -10.14 10.53
C GLY A 206 18.63 -11.29 10.92
N LYS A 207 19.24 -12.39 11.42
CA LYS A 207 18.52 -13.58 11.91
C LYS A 207 18.26 -13.53 13.42
N SER A 208 18.92 -12.60 14.12
CA SER A 208 18.79 -12.34 15.54
C SER A 208 19.16 -10.88 15.84
N PRO A 209 18.84 -10.34 17.04
CA PRO A 209 19.25 -9.00 17.43
C PRO A 209 20.77 -8.80 17.42
N ALA A 210 21.56 -9.83 17.72
CA ALA A 210 23.02 -9.78 17.68
C ALA A 210 23.59 -9.70 16.24
N GLU A 211 22.84 -10.18 15.26
CA GLU A 211 23.22 -10.16 13.83
C GLU A 211 22.57 -9.01 13.06
N ARG A 212 21.86 -8.11 13.77
CA ARG A 212 21.19 -6.97 13.14
C ARG A 212 22.15 -6.10 12.39
N LYS A 213 21.74 -5.73 11.16
CA LYS A 213 22.44 -4.76 10.32
C LYS A 213 21.42 -3.78 9.74
N VAL A 214 21.70 -2.51 9.86
CA VAL A 214 21.02 -1.45 9.14
C VAL A 214 21.72 -1.29 7.80
N THR A 215 20.95 -1.30 6.71
CA THR A 215 21.50 -1.07 5.36
C THR A 215 21.65 0.41 5.09
N ASP A 216 22.36 0.77 4.05
CA ASP A 216 22.55 2.14 3.60
C ASP A 216 21.46 2.64 2.62
N LEU A 217 20.42 1.82 2.35
CA LEU A 217 19.42 2.13 1.31
C LEU A 217 18.73 3.49 1.56
N ALA A 218 18.28 3.78 2.79
CA ALA A 218 17.65 5.06 3.10
C ALA A 218 18.63 6.24 2.92
N ALA A 219 19.87 6.10 3.38
CA ALA A 219 20.91 7.14 3.20
C ALA A 219 21.21 7.40 1.71
N ARG A 220 21.27 6.35 0.88
CA ARG A 220 21.47 6.49 -0.58
C ARG A 220 20.25 7.10 -1.26
N ALA A 221 19.03 6.77 -0.81
CA ALA A 221 17.81 7.42 -1.26
C ALA A 221 17.83 8.92 -0.97
N HIS A 222 18.18 9.31 0.26
CA HIS A 222 18.33 10.72 0.66
C HIS A 222 19.37 11.45 -0.19
N LYS A 223 20.52 10.80 -0.46
CA LYS A 223 21.55 11.38 -1.35
C LYS A 223 21.01 11.64 -2.76
N ALA A 224 20.09 10.84 -3.23
CA ALA A 224 19.39 11.05 -4.49
C ALA A 224 18.21 12.04 -4.41
N GLY A 225 17.89 12.59 -3.22
CA GLY A 225 16.77 13.51 -3.01
C GLY A 225 15.42 12.81 -2.79
N LEU A 226 15.41 11.51 -2.47
CA LEU A 226 14.22 10.72 -2.27
C LEU A 226 13.96 10.48 -0.77
N VAL A 227 12.71 10.63 -0.32
CA VAL A 227 12.29 10.16 1.00
C VAL A 227 12.15 8.63 1.03
N SER A 228 12.24 8.02 2.22
CA SER A 228 12.11 6.57 2.41
C SER A 228 10.99 6.25 3.39
N HIS A 229 9.96 5.54 2.92
CA HIS A 229 8.79 5.12 3.69
C HIS A 229 8.65 3.59 3.65
N PRO A 230 9.38 2.83 4.50
CA PRO A 230 9.32 1.38 4.49
C PRO A 230 7.96 0.81 4.92
N TYR A 231 7.65 -0.39 4.44
CA TYR A 231 6.45 -1.17 4.74
C TYR A 231 6.81 -2.59 5.19
N THR A 232 6.03 -3.28 5.99
CA THR A 232 4.93 -2.86 6.86
C THR A 232 5.29 -3.27 8.28
N LEU A 233 5.29 -2.33 9.22
CA LEU A 233 5.46 -2.65 10.63
C LEU A 233 4.19 -3.33 11.14
N ARG A 234 4.36 -4.56 11.63
CA ARG A 234 3.33 -5.35 12.28
C ARG A 234 3.81 -5.78 13.64
N ALA A 235 3.10 -5.37 14.69
CA ALA A 235 3.48 -5.70 16.06
C ALA A 235 3.39 -7.20 16.36
N ASP A 236 2.57 -7.93 15.61
CA ASP A 236 2.37 -9.37 15.71
C ASP A 236 3.26 -10.20 14.74
N GLU A 237 4.06 -9.53 13.91
CA GLU A 237 4.98 -10.14 12.93
C GLU A 237 6.28 -9.32 12.82
N LEU A 238 7.01 -9.19 13.93
CA LEU A 238 8.26 -8.44 13.95
C LEU A 238 9.40 -9.17 13.23
N PRO A 239 10.34 -8.43 12.59
CA PRO A 239 11.59 -9.00 12.08
C PRO A 239 12.37 -9.69 13.21
N LYS A 240 12.99 -10.84 12.90
CA LYS A 240 13.76 -11.62 13.90
C LYS A 240 14.95 -10.87 14.51
N CYS A 241 15.41 -9.81 13.86
CA CYS A 241 16.55 -9.00 14.30
C CYS A 241 16.18 -7.87 15.29
N VAL A 242 14.92 -7.78 15.71
CA VAL A 242 14.44 -6.79 16.70
C VAL A 242 13.72 -7.49 17.86
N THR A 243 13.68 -6.83 19.01
CA THR A 243 13.11 -7.39 20.24
C THR A 243 11.71 -6.90 20.56
N SER A 244 11.32 -5.73 20.01
CA SER A 244 10.03 -5.09 20.26
C SER A 244 9.67 -4.10 19.14
N VAL A 245 8.45 -3.57 19.17
CA VAL A 245 8.02 -2.48 18.29
C VAL A 245 8.88 -1.24 18.51
N ASP A 246 9.13 -0.87 19.77
CA ASP A 246 9.96 0.31 20.11
C ASP A 246 11.41 0.15 19.62
N ASP A 247 11.97 -1.08 19.72
CA ASP A 247 13.30 -1.37 19.16
C ASP A 247 13.30 -1.21 17.64
N LEU A 248 12.27 -1.71 16.94
CA LEU A 248 12.15 -1.52 15.48
C LEU A 248 11.99 -0.05 15.10
N LEU A 249 11.13 0.70 15.80
CA LEU A 249 10.94 2.14 15.55
C LEU A 249 12.23 2.92 15.75
N ARG A 250 12.97 2.65 16.85
CA ARG A 250 14.28 3.26 17.12
C ARG A 250 15.27 2.95 15.98
N VAL A 251 15.34 1.69 15.54
CA VAL A 251 16.24 1.30 14.44
C VAL A 251 15.87 2.00 13.14
N LEU A 252 14.59 2.07 12.80
CA LEU A 252 14.13 2.70 11.56
C LEU A 252 14.33 4.22 11.58
N PHE A 253 13.91 4.91 12.67
CA PHE A 253 13.97 6.38 12.72
C PHE A 253 15.31 6.91 13.17
N ASP A 254 15.94 6.30 14.19
CA ASP A 254 17.17 6.85 14.78
C ASP A 254 18.46 6.33 14.10
N GLU A 255 18.47 5.09 13.58
CA GLU A 255 19.64 4.51 12.93
C GLU A 255 19.56 4.59 11.40
N ALA A 256 18.48 4.09 10.79
CA ALA A 256 18.29 4.10 9.34
C ALA A 256 17.84 5.47 8.80
N LYS A 257 17.31 6.35 9.68
CA LYS A 257 16.83 7.71 9.35
C LYS A 257 15.73 7.73 8.30
N VAL A 258 14.78 6.77 8.36
CA VAL A 258 13.63 6.80 7.44
C VAL A 258 12.69 7.97 7.78
N ASP A 259 11.97 8.49 6.77
CA ASP A 259 11.11 9.68 6.88
C ASP A 259 9.73 9.36 7.41
N GLY A 260 9.27 8.14 7.21
CA GLY A 260 7.99 7.62 7.65
C GLY A 260 7.95 6.11 7.53
N LEU A 261 6.81 5.49 7.85
CA LEU A 261 6.61 4.06 7.64
C LEU A 261 5.13 3.71 7.49
N PHE A 262 4.85 2.56 6.88
CA PHE A 262 3.53 1.94 6.90
C PHE A 262 3.40 0.96 8.07
N THR A 263 2.26 1.00 8.75
CA THR A 263 1.99 0.11 9.87
C THR A 263 0.52 -0.30 9.95
N ASP A 264 0.29 -1.55 10.35
CA ASP A 264 -1.04 -2.04 10.74
C ASP A 264 -1.41 -1.64 12.19
N PHE A 265 -0.47 -0.99 12.93
CA PHE A 265 -0.61 -0.61 14.34
C PHE A 265 -0.25 0.87 14.54
N PRO A 266 -1.04 1.81 14.00
CA PRO A 266 -0.69 3.23 14.01
C PRO A 266 -0.62 3.84 15.42
N ASP A 267 -1.43 3.33 16.37
CA ASP A 267 -1.44 3.77 17.76
C ASP A 267 -0.09 3.56 18.47
N LEU A 268 0.66 2.52 18.13
CA LEU A 268 1.99 2.26 18.66
C LEU A 268 3.02 3.22 18.04
N CYS A 269 2.88 3.50 16.75
CA CYS A 269 3.85 4.33 16.03
C CYS A 269 3.73 5.82 16.38
N VAL A 270 2.51 6.35 16.57
CA VAL A 270 2.30 7.77 16.90
C VAL A 270 2.75 8.15 18.31
N ARG A 271 2.91 7.16 19.21
CA ARG A 271 3.43 7.37 20.57
C ARG A 271 4.96 7.42 20.62
N HIS A 272 5.64 6.99 19.57
CA HIS A 272 7.10 7.00 19.52
C HIS A 272 7.60 8.46 19.44
N PRO A 273 8.43 8.92 20.39
CA PRO A 273 8.94 10.27 20.37
C PRO A 273 9.86 10.45 19.16
N ARG A 274 9.47 11.30 18.24
CA ARG A 274 10.37 11.75 17.15
C ARG A 274 11.29 12.81 17.73
N LYS A 275 12.58 12.55 17.71
CA LYS A 275 13.61 13.52 18.12
C LYS A 275 13.87 14.52 17.00
#